data_5dd52622a9b0133b4ee6063158ad2355
#
_entry.id   5dd52622a9b0133b4ee6063158ad2355
#
_cell.length_a   1.000
_cell.length_b   1.000
_cell.length_c   1.000
_cell.angle_alpha   90.00
_cell.angle_beta   90.00
_cell.angle_gamma   90.00
#
_symmetry.space_group_name_H-M   'P 1'
#
loop_
_entity.id
_entity.type
_entity.pdbx_description
1 polymer ?
#
loop_
_entity_poly.entity_id
_entity_poly.type
_entity_poly.pdbx_seq_one_letter_code
_entity_poly.pdbx_strand_id
1 'polypeptide(L)'
;AGLQKPECQGVIALTGIDHINMTVSITSKLLAPDLPVICRAESHDSQDNIASFGTDYIINPFDAFAKRFALMFQSPSMYLVYEWMTTIHESPLSDFTVPPRGTWVVCGYGRFGKAVQQSLSFKGIRTVIIEADVARTGAPEGTVEGRGTEAITLHEAGIEQAVGLIAGTDNDANNLSIIMTALDINKDLFIVARQNLNTN
;
A
#
# COMPACT_ATOMS: atom_id res chain seq x y z
N ALA A 1 -15.54 28.89 0.63
CA ALA A 1 -15.90 27.73 1.45
C ALA A 1 -15.54 27.85 2.95
N GLY A 2 -15.34 29.03 3.53
CA GLY A 2 -15.17 29.17 4.99
C GLY A 2 -13.76 28.94 5.55
N LEU A 3 -12.74 28.80 4.71
CA LEU A 3 -11.34 28.60 5.13
C LEU A 3 -10.82 29.74 6.05
N GLN A 4 -11.34 30.95 5.88
CA GLN A 4 -10.93 32.13 6.65
C GLN A 4 -11.80 32.37 7.90
N LYS A 5 -12.72 31.46 8.21
CA LYS A 5 -13.53 31.57 9.43
C LYS A 5 -12.73 31.12 10.65
N PRO A 6 -12.89 31.74 11.81
CA PRO A 6 -12.16 31.38 13.02
C PRO A 6 -12.38 29.92 13.49
N GLU A 7 -13.50 29.33 13.10
CA GLU A 7 -13.85 27.96 13.45
C GLU A 7 -13.11 26.91 12.60
N CYS A 8 -12.52 27.32 11.45
CA CYS A 8 -11.77 26.41 10.58
C CYS A 8 -10.37 26.16 11.16
N GLN A 9 -10.13 24.96 11.67
CA GLN A 9 -8.87 24.56 12.30
C GLN A 9 -7.92 23.82 11.35
N GLY A 10 -8.37 23.44 10.16
CA GLY A 10 -7.55 22.72 9.19
C GLY A 10 -8.34 22.26 7.98
N VAL A 11 -7.64 21.74 6.98
CA VAL A 11 -8.20 21.17 5.76
C VAL A 11 -7.71 19.75 5.59
N ILE A 12 -8.63 18.85 5.24
CA ILE A 12 -8.33 17.45 4.97
C ILE A 12 -8.79 17.11 3.55
N ALA A 13 -7.85 16.82 2.64
CA ALA A 13 -8.08 16.45 1.24
C ALA A 13 -7.75 14.96 1.04
N LEU A 14 -8.75 14.09 1.13
CA LEU A 14 -8.61 12.63 1.11
C LEU A 14 -9.46 11.96 0.03
N THR A 15 -9.72 12.63 -1.09
CA THR A 15 -10.45 12.00 -2.21
C THR A 15 -9.60 10.90 -2.87
N GLY A 16 -10.23 10.02 -3.65
CA GLY A 16 -9.52 9.00 -4.44
C GLY A 16 -8.75 9.54 -5.65
N ILE A 17 -8.68 10.86 -5.85
CA ILE A 17 -8.15 11.49 -7.06
C ILE A 17 -7.08 12.51 -6.70
N ASP A 18 -5.82 12.22 -7.00
CA ASP A 18 -4.66 13.03 -6.61
C ASP A 18 -4.76 14.49 -7.06
N HIS A 19 -5.18 14.76 -8.30
CA HIS A 19 -5.26 16.14 -8.79
C HIS A 19 -6.33 16.98 -8.08
N ILE A 20 -7.42 16.35 -7.58
CA ILE A 20 -8.42 17.07 -6.76
C ILE A 20 -7.82 17.40 -5.40
N ASN A 21 -7.17 16.44 -4.76
CA ASN A 21 -6.51 16.63 -3.47
C ASN A 21 -5.43 17.72 -3.57
N MET A 22 -4.63 17.69 -4.64
CA MET A 22 -3.62 18.71 -4.95
C MET A 22 -4.25 20.09 -5.09
N THR A 23 -5.32 20.22 -5.86
CA THR A 23 -6.03 21.50 -6.05
C THR A 23 -6.56 22.04 -4.73
N VAL A 24 -7.18 21.20 -3.91
CA VAL A 24 -7.69 21.59 -2.59
C VAL A 24 -6.54 22.05 -1.69
N SER A 25 -5.45 21.29 -1.64
CA SER A 25 -4.30 21.58 -0.79
C SER A 25 -3.63 22.91 -1.17
N ILE A 26 -3.26 23.08 -2.43
CA ILE A 26 -2.60 24.27 -2.94
C ILE A 26 -3.49 25.51 -2.76
N THR A 27 -4.77 25.42 -3.13
CA THR A 27 -5.71 26.54 -2.97
C THR A 27 -5.87 26.92 -1.50
N SER A 28 -5.91 25.93 -0.59
CA SER A 28 -6.01 26.18 0.84
C SER A 28 -4.80 26.92 1.37
N LYS A 29 -3.60 26.51 0.99
CA LYS A 29 -2.35 27.16 1.40
C LYS A 29 -2.19 28.58 0.81
N LEU A 30 -2.67 28.82 -0.40
CA LEU A 30 -2.66 30.16 -1.00
C LEU A 30 -3.64 31.12 -0.32
N LEU A 31 -4.81 30.63 0.12
CA LEU A 31 -5.85 31.45 0.75
C LEU A 31 -5.67 31.62 2.25
N ALA A 32 -5.08 30.65 2.92
CA ALA A 32 -4.85 30.60 4.36
C ALA A 32 -3.53 29.87 4.66
N PRO A 33 -2.37 30.53 4.53
CA PRO A 33 -1.05 29.89 4.63
C PRO A 33 -0.79 29.20 5.98
N ASP A 34 -1.32 29.74 7.05
CA ASP A 34 -1.12 29.24 8.42
C ASP A 34 -2.06 28.08 8.78
N LEU A 35 -3.05 27.78 7.93
CA LEU A 35 -4.02 26.74 8.20
C LEU A 35 -3.40 25.37 7.92
N PRO A 36 -3.40 24.42 8.89
CA PRO A 36 -2.90 23.06 8.66
C PRO A 36 -3.66 22.33 7.54
N VAL A 37 -2.92 21.70 6.63
CA VAL A 37 -3.49 20.95 5.52
C VAL A 37 -2.94 19.52 5.53
N ILE A 38 -3.83 18.54 5.55
CA ILE A 38 -3.54 17.11 5.36
C ILE A 38 -4.02 16.72 3.98
N CYS A 39 -3.13 16.16 3.16
CA CYS A 39 -3.42 15.78 1.78
C CYS A 39 -3.02 14.33 1.50
N ARG A 40 -3.90 13.58 0.80
CA ARG A 40 -3.58 12.27 0.25
C ARG A 40 -2.99 12.45 -1.15
N ALA A 41 -1.86 11.78 -1.42
CA ALA A 41 -1.29 11.66 -2.75
C ALA A 41 -0.65 10.29 -2.95
N GLU A 42 -1.06 9.59 -4.00
CA GLU A 42 -0.58 8.22 -4.29
C GLU A 42 0.65 8.20 -5.20
N SER A 43 0.86 9.24 -6.03
CA SER A 43 2.05 9.35 -6.87
C SER A 43 3.12 10.23 -6.23
N HIS A 44 4.39 9.89 -6.43
CA HIS A 44 5.51 10.69 -5.93
C HIS A 44 5.55 12.09 -6.58
N ASP A 45 5.26 12.18 -7.89
CA ASP A 45 5.19 13.47 -8.59
C ASP A 45 4.14 14.40 -7.97
N SER A 46 2.97 13.86 -7.60
CA SER A 46 1.93 14.63 -6.89
C SER A 46 2.39 15.04 -5.50
N GLN A 47 3.09 14.16 -4.76
CA GLN A 47 3.61 14.46 -3.44
C GLN A 47 4.62 15.62 -3.48
N ASP A 48 5.59 15.57 -4.41
CA ASP A 48 6.62 16.60 -4.56
C ASP A 48 6.01 17.94 -4.93
N ASN A 49 5.03 17.93 -5.83
CA ASN A 49 4.29 19.13 -6.23
C ASN A 49 3.53 19.74 -5.05
N ILE A 50 2.73 18.94 -4.35
CA ILE A 50 1.95 19.37 -3.17
C ILE A 50 2.89 19.91 -2.06
N ALA A 51 4.02 19.24 -1.84
CA ALA A 51 5.02 19.64 -0.84
C ALA A 51 5.61 21.05 -1.16
N SER A 52 5.83 21.36 -2.45
CA SER A 52 6.41 22.63 -2.88
C SER A 52 5.53 23.84 -2.53
N PHE A 53 4.23 23.66 -2.30
CA PHE A 53 3.29 24.68 -1.85
C PHE A 53 3.11 24.75 -0.34
N GLY A 54 3.95 24.07 0.44
CA GLY A 54 3.97 24.15 1.90
C GLY A 54 2.84 23.37 2.59
N THR A 55 2.33 22.30 1.98
CA THR A 55 1.37 21.41 2.63
C THR A 55 2.01 20.72 3.83
N ASP A 56 1.33 20.74 4.98
CA ASP A 56 1.93 20.29 6.25
C ASP A 56 2.10 18.77 6.33
N TYR A 57 1.10 18.03 5.86
CA TYR A 57 1.11 16.55 5.91
C TYR A 57 0.64 15.96 4.57
N ILE A 58 1.49 15.16 3.95
CA ILE A 58 1.17 14.42 2.73
C ILE A 58 1.23 12.94 3.04
N ILE A 59 0.12 12.24 2.79
CA ILE A 59 -0.03 10.82 3.11
C ILE A 59 -0.15 10.02 1.82
N ASN A 60 0.82 9.13 1.58
CA ASN A 60 0.71 8.08 0.59
C ASN A 60 0.18 6.81 1.28
N PRO A 61 -1.03 6.35 0.93
CA PRO A 61 -1.62 5.18 1.59
C PRO A 61 -0.84 3.89 1.32
N PHE A 62 -0.19 3.76 0.16
CA PHE A 62 0.60 2.58 -0.18
C PHE A 62 1.90 2.52 0.63
N ASP A 63 2.59 3.64 0.77
CA ASP A 63 3.79 3.74 1.61
C ASP A 63 3.46 3.53 3.09
N ALA A 64 2.34 4.10 3.56
CA ALA A 64 1.89 3.94 4.93
C ALA A 64 1.61 2.46 5.24
N PHE A 65 0.87 1.77 4.36
CA PHE A 65 0.64 0.33 4.48
C PHE A 65 1.95 -0.46 4.44
N ALA A 66 2.80 -0.20 3.45
CA ALA A 66 4.04 -0.95 3.25
C ALA A 66 5.01 -0.83 4.44
N LYS A 67 5.15 0.37 5.01
CA LYS A 67 5.95 0.62 6.23
C LYS A 67 5.37 -0.12 7.43
N ARG A 68 4.05 -0.08 7.59
CA ARG A 68 3.35 -0.78 8.69
C ARG A 68 3.47 -2.30 8.54
N PHE A 69 3.31 -2.84 7.34
CA PHE A 69 3.50 -4.25 7.06
C PHE A 69 4.95 -4.70 7.32
N ALA A 70 5.92 -3.92 6.87
CA ALA A 70 7.33 -4.20 7.14
C ALA A 70 7.70 -4.14 8.64
N LEU A 71 6.99 -3.32 9.43
CA LEU A 71 7.16 -3.25 10.90
C LEU A 71 6.80 -4.57 11.57
N MET A 72 5.81 -5.31 11.05
CA MET A 72 5.42 -6.63 11.58
C MET A 72 6.59 -7.63 11.56
N PHE A 73 7.46 -7.57 10.55
CA PHE A 73 8.65 -8.42 10.46
C PHE A 73 9.79 -7.96 11.36
N GLN A 74 9.89 -6.66 11.59
CA GLN A 74 11.00 -6.09 12.37
C GLN A 74 10.74 -6.20 13.86
N SER A 75 9.56 -5.81 14.31
CA SER A 75 9.17 -5.77 15.71
C SER A 75 7.66 -5.95 15.86
N PRO A 76 7.20 -7.20 16.01
CA PRO A 76 5.78 -7.50 16.24
C PRO A 76 5.19 -6.72 17.43
N SER A 77 5.98 -6.58 18.50
CA SER A 77 5.55 -5.83 19.69
C SER A 77 5.34 -4.34 19.39
N MET A 78 6.21 -3.73 18.59
CA MET A 78 6.07 -2.33 18.19
C MET A 78 4.87 -2.14 17.27
N TYR A 79 4.58 -3.12 16.40
CA TYR A 79 3.36 -3.11 15.60
C TYR A 79 2.11 -3.12 16.47
N LEU A 80 2.07 -3.96 17.51
CA LEU A 80 0.94 -3.99 18.47
C LEU A 80 0.77 -2.68 19.23
N VAL A 81 1.87 -2.04 19.64
CA VAL A 81 1.83 -0.71 20.27
C VAL A 81 1.28 0.33 19.29
N TYR A 82 1.73 0.30 18.03
CA TYR A 82 1.24 1.20 17.00
C TYR A 82 -0.28 0.98 16.76
N GLU A 83 -0.72 -0.27 16.63
CA GLU A 83 -2.15 -0.62 16.53
C GLU A 83 -2.93 -0.03 17.69
N TRP A 84 -2.49 -0.31 18.92
CA TRP A 84 -3.16 0.17 20.13
C TRP A 84 -3.28 1.70 20.16
N MET A 85 -2.23 2.42 19.77
CA MET A 85 -2.22 3.89 19.76
C MET A 85 -3.08 4.50 18.64
N THR A 86 -3.30 3.78 17.55
CA THR A 86 -4.01 4.29 16.36
C THR A 86 -5.44 3.75 16.22
N THR A 87 -5.80 2.76 17.02
CA THR A 87 -7.15 2.18 17.04
C THR A 87 -8.11 3.08 17.83
N ILE A 88 -9.38 3.06 17.47
CA ILE A 88 -10.44 3.79 18.18
C ILE A 88 -10.50 3.31 19.62
N HIS A 89 -10.62 4.24 20.57
CA HIS A 89 -10.72 3.95 22.00
C HIS A 89 -11.79 2.88 22.28
N GLU A 90 -11.43 1.89 23.11
CA GLU A 90 -12.28 0.74 23.47
C GLU A 90 -12.49 -0.33 22.39
N SER A 91 -11.90 -0.18 21.20
CA SER A 91 -11.92 -1.27 20.23
C SER A 91 -10.95 -2.38 20.66
N PRO A 92 -11.37 -3.66 20.58
CA PRO A 92 -10.45 -4.76 20.86
C PRO A 92 -9.31 -4.74 19.81
N LEU A 93 -8.10 -5.06 20.26
CA LEU A 93 -7.00 -5.32 19.33
C LEU A 93 -7.40 -6.54 18.47
N SER A 94 -7.22 -6.41 17.16
CA SER A 94 -7.43 -7.54 16.25
C SER A 94 -6.46 -8.67 16.57
N ASP A 95 -6.90 -9.91 16.34
CA ASP A 95 -6.02 -11.07 16.41
C ASP A 95 -4.84 -10.86 15.45
N PHE A 96 -3.65 -10.77 16.03
CA PHE A 96 -2.44 -10.47 15.30
C PHE A 96 -1.66 -11.75 14.99
N THR A 97 -1.51 -12.04 13.70
CA THR A 97 -0.64 -13.11 13.23
C THR A 97 0.65 -12.53 12.67
N VAL A 98 1.79 -12.95 13.22
CA VAL A 98 3.12 -12.52 12.74
C VAL A 98 3.36 -13.11 11.35
N PRO A 99 3.65 -12.29 10.33
CA PRO A 99 3.95 -12.80 9.00
C PRO A 99 5.22 -13.67 9.02
N PRO A 100 5.22 -14.82 8.35
CA PRO A 100 6.37 -15.71 8.32
C PRO A 100 7.55 -15.09 7.56
N ARG A 101 8.77 -15.34 8.03
CA ARG A 101 9.99 -14.95 7.32
C ARG A 101 10.32 -15.97 6.25
N GLY A 102 10.63 -15.50 5.04
CA GLY A 102 10.96 -16.33 3.90
C GLY A 102 10.76 -15.56 2.60
N THR A 103 10.55 -16.29 1.51
CA THR A 103 10.27 -15.69 0.20
C THR A 103 8.80 -15.37 0.04
N TRP A 104 8.50 -14.15 -0.39
CA TRP A 104 7.16 -13.66 -0.67
C TRP A 104 6.96 -13.44 -2.16
N VAL A 105 5.84 -13.89 -2.70
CA VAL A 105 5.43 -13.60 -4.08
C VAL A 105 4.54 -12.36 -4.08
N VAL A 106 4.88 -11.38 -4.92
CA VAL A 106 4.14 -10.12 -5.07
C VAL A 106 3.54 -10.07 -6.47
N CYS A 107 2.21 -10.15 -6.57
CA CYS A 107 1.49 -10.06 -7.83
C CYS A 107 1.02 -8.63 -8.09
N GLY A 108 1.55 -8.04 -9.16
CA GLY A 108 1.35 -6.65 -9.56
C GLY A 108 2.47 -5.73 -9.05
N TYR A 109 3.12 -5.01 -9.97
CA TYR A 109 4.19 -4.05 -9.68
C TYR A 109 3.78 -2.60 -9.98
N GLY A 110 2.51 -2.28 -9.73
CA GLY A 110 2.00 -0.93 -9.68
C GLY A 110 2.48 -0.17 -8.42
N ARG A 111 1.88 0.97 -8.12
CA ARG A 111 2.23 1.83 -6.95
C ARG A 111 2.25 1.05 -5.63
N PHE A 112 1.24 0.22 -5.39
CA PHE A 112 1.15 -0.60 -4.19
C PHE A 112 2.25 -1.66 -4.13
N GLY A 113 2.42 -2.46 -5.19
CA GLY A 113 3.43 -3.53 -5.24
C GLY A 113 4.86 -3.00 -5.10
N LYS A 114 5.16 -1.84 -5.72
CA LYS A 114 6.45 -1.14 -5.57
C LYS A 114 6.72 -0.76 -4.11
N ALA A 115 5.76 -0.09 -3.46
CA ALA A 115 5.91 0.35 -2.07
C ALA A 115 6.15 -0.84 -1.13
N VAL A 116 5.38 -1.92 -1.30
CA VAL A 116 5.52 -3.13 -0.48
C VAL A 116 6.86 -3.82 -0.73
N GLN A 117 7.22 -4.04 -1.99
CA GLN A 117 8.48 -4.68 -2.37
C GLN A 117 9.69 -3.93 -1.80
N GLN A 118 9.72 -2.60 -1.96
CA GLN A 118 10.80 -1.76 -1.42
C GLN A 118 10.90 -1.84 0.10
N SER A 119 9.76 -1.77 0.79
CA SER A 119 9.72 -1.85 2.26
C SER A 119 10.15 -3.22 2.78
N LEU A 120 9.75 -4.31 2.13
CA LEU A 120 10.16 -5.66 2.48
C LEU A 120 11.66 -5.90 2.19
N SER A 121 12.14 -5.46 1.03
CA SER A 121 13.57 -5.55 0.67
C SER A 121 14.45 -4.80 1.64
N PHE A 122 14.05 -3.62 2.09
CA PHE A 122 14.76 -2.85 3.11
C PHE A 122 14.87 -3.60 4.46
N LYS A 123 13.96 -4.51 4.74
CA LYS A 123 13.97 -5.39 5.93
C LYS A 123 14.63 -6.75 5.68
N GLY A 124 15.25 -6.94 4.52
CA GLY A 124 15.91 -8.19 4.15
C GLY A 124 14.94 -9.35 3.87
N ILE A 125 13.67 -9.06 3.60
CA ILE A 125 12.68 -10.05 3.18
C ILE A 125 12.78 -10.23 1.67
N ARG A 126 13.01 -11.46 1.24
CA ARG A 126 13.11 -11.80 -0.18
C ARG A 126 11.73 -11.74 -0.84
N THR A 127 11.66 -11.09 -1.99
CA THR A 127 10.44 -10.99 -2.80
C THR A 127 10.69 -11.47 -4.22
N VAL A 128 9.72 -12.19 -4.80
CA VAL A 128 9.64 -12.50 -6.22
C VAL A 128 8.43 -11.77 -6.78
N ILE A 129 8.62 -11.03 -7.87
CA ILE A 129 7.57 -10.18 -8.45
C ILE A 129 6.99 -10.88 -9.66
N ILE A 130 5.66 -10.85 -9.78
CA ILE A 130 4.91 -11.19 -10.99
C ILE A 130 4.28 -9.91 -11.52
N GLU A 131 4.56 -9.57 -12.79
CA GLU A 131 4.00 -8.39 -13.45
C GLU A 131 3.70 -8.67 -14.92
N ALA A 132 2.51 -8.31 -15.36
CA ALA A 132 2.07 -8.57 -16.72
C ALA A 132 2.66 -7.59 -17.75
N ASP A 133 3.03 -6.38 -17.34
CA ASP A 133 3.58 -5.32 -18.19
C ASP A 133 4.82 -4.72 -17.53
N VAL A 134 5.91 -5.48 -17.61
CA VAL A 134 7.22 -5.13 -17.02
C VAL A 134 7.76 -3.82 -17.60
N ALA A 135 7.58 -3.61 -18.90
CA ALA A 135 8.07 -2.40 -19.58
C ALA A 135 7.38 -1.13 -19.05
N ARG A 136 6.06 -1.18 -18.89
CA ARG A 136 5.27 -0.04 -18.39
C ARG A 136 5.52 0.23 -16.90
N THR A 137 5.66 -0.80 -16.10
CA THR A 137 5.82 -0.65 -14.64
C THR A 137 7.24 -0.38 -14.22
N GLY A 138 8.23 -0.70 -15.08
CA GLY A 138 9.66 -0.62 -14.73
C GLY A 138 10.01 -1.61 -13.61
N ALA A 139 9.45 -2.82 -13.68
CA ALA A 139 9.74 -3.87 -12.72
C ALA A 139 11.23 -4.28 -12.77
N PRO A 140 11.84 -4.66 -11.63
CA PRO A 140 13.26 -4.97 -11.56
C PRO A 140 13.60 -6.24 -12.35
N GLU A 141 14.88 -6.40 -12.66
CA GLU A 141 15.40 -7.63 -13.26
C GLU A 141 15.07 -8.85 -12.37
N GLY A 142 14.74 -9.97 -13.01
CA GLY A 142 14.29 -11.19 -12.32
C GLY A 142 12.78 -11.20 -11.98
N THR A 143 12.01 -10.20 -12.45
CA THR A 143 10.55 -10.25 -12.41
C THR A 143 10.03 -11.34 -13.34
N VAL A 144 9.09 -12.15 -12.87
CA VAL A 144 8.36 -13.11 -13.70
C VAL A 144 7.31 -12.34 -14.51
N GLU A 145 7.47 -12.32 -15.82
CA GLU A 145 6.52 -11.67 -16.73
C GLU A 145 5.30 -12.55 -16.95
N GLY A 146 4.13 -12.07 -16.56
CA GLY A 146 2.88 -12.82 -16.71
C GLY A 146 1.82 -12.37 -15.72
N ARG A 147 0.74 -13.14 -15.67
CA ARG A 147 -0.41 -12.86 -14.81
C ARG A 147 -0.39 -13.80 -13.62
N GLY A 148 -0.45 -13.26 -12.41
CA GLY A 148 -0.57 -14.05 -11.19
C GLY A 148 -1.87 -14.87 -11.07
N THR A 149 -2.83 -14.66 -11.97
CA THR A 149 -4.05 -15.49 -12.10
C THR A 149 -3.78 -16.84 -12.78
N GLU A 150 -2.60 -17.02 -13.39
CA GLU A 150 -2.22 -18.22 -14.14
C GLU A 150 -1.30 -19.09 -13.28
N ALA A 151 -1.66 -20.37 -13.11
CA ALA A 151 -0.88 -21.28 -12.29
C ALA A 151 0.58 -21.43 -12.77
N ILE A 152 0.81 -21.44 -14.07
CA ILE A 152 2.15 -21.53 -14.65
C ILE A 152 3.05 -20.39 -14.18
N THR A 153 2.54 -19.17 -14.18
CA THR A 153 3.28 -17.97 -13.73
C THR A 153 3.59 -18.01 -12.24
N LEU A 154 2.66 -18.54 -11.43
CA LEU A 154 2.87 -18.75 -10.00
C LEU A 154 3.94 -19.82 -9.75
N HIS A 155 3.96 -20.92 -10.53
CA HIS A 155 5.00 -21.94 -10.46
C HIS A 155 6.39 -21.37 -10.84
N GLU A 156 6.47 -20.56 -11.90
CA GLU A 156 7.71 -19.89 -12.30
C GLU A 156 8.22 -18.93 -11.21
N ALA A 157 7.31 -18.32 -10.45
CA ALA A 157 7.65 -17.49 -9.30
C ALA A 157 8.03 -18.30 -8.03
N GLY A 158 7.93 -19.62 -8.05
CA GLY A 158 8.27 -20.51 -6.96
C GLY A 158 7.28 -20.47 -5.80
N ILE A 159 5.97 -20.39 -6.10
CA ILE A 159 4.91 -20.25 -5.10
C ILE A 159 4.87 -21.44 -4.12
N GLU A 160 5.33 -22.62 -4.52
CA GLU A 160 5.37 -23.83 -3.68
C GLU A 160 6.29 -23.67 -2.48
N GLN A 161 7.37 -22.92 -2.61
CA GLN A 161 8.35 -22.68 -1.55
C GLN A 161 8.15 -21.30 -0.91
N ALA A 162 7.21 -20.49 -1.40
CA ALA A 162 6.90 -19.21 -0.82
C ALA A 162 6.18 -19.37 0.52
N VAL A 163 6.46 -18.46 1.45
CA VAL A 163 5.79 -18.41 2.75
C VAL A 163 4.61 -17.43 2.76
N GLY A 164 4.53 -16.58 1.74
CA GLY A 164 3.45 -15.61 1.63
C GLY A 164 3.24 -15.09 0.22
N LEU A 165 2.03 -14.62 0.00
CA LEU A 165 1.56 -14.05 -1.26
C LEU A 165 0.94 -12.67 -1.00
N ILE A 166 1.27 -11.72 -1.87
CA ILE A 166 0.64 -10.39 -1.90
C ILE A 166 -0.09 -10.23 -3.23
N ALA A 167 -1.42 -10.24 -3.18
CA ALA A 167 -2.28 -9.95 -4.33
C ALA A 167 -2.54 -8.43 -4.38
N GLY A 168 -1.75 -7.71 -5.17
CA GLY A 168 -1.65 -6.25 -5.15
C GLY A 168 -2.07 -5.55 -6.44
N THR A 169 -2.88 -6.19 -7.28
CA THR A 169 -3.35 -5.58 -8.54
C THR A 169 -4.45 -4.53 -8.32
N ASP A 170 -4.73 -3.73 -9.33
CA ASP A 170 -5.80 -2.72 -9.30
C ASP A 170 -7.21 -3.31 -9.53
N ASN A 171 -7.36 -4.63 -9.56
CA ASN A 171 -8.61 -5.31 -9.82
C ASN A 171 -8.88 -6.38 -8.76
N ASP A 172 -9.97 -6.23 -8.00
CA ASP A 172 -10.32 -7.11 -6.89
C ASP A 172 -10.67 -8.54 -7.33
N ALA A 173 -11.30 -8.70 -8.50
CA ALA A 173 -11.58 -10.03 -9.06
C ALA A 173 -10.29 -10.76 -9.44
N ASN A 174 -9.30 -10.04 -10.00
CA ASN A 174 -7.98 -10.59 -10.26
C ASN A 174 -7.27 -10.96 -8.96
N ASN A 175 -7.33 -10.10 -7.93
CA ASN A 175 -6.73 -10.39 -6.63
C ASN A 175 -7.33 -11.65 -6.00
N LEU A 176 -8.65 -11.81 -6.06
CA LEU A 176 -9.32 -13.03 -5.59
C LEU A 176 -8.88 -14.26 -6.39
N SER A 177 -8.83 -14.17 -7.73
CA SER A 177 -8.39 -15.27 -8.60
C SER A 177 -6.93 -15.68 -8.30
N ILE A 178 -6.04 -14.71 -8.12
CA ILE A 178 -4.64 -14.94 -7.71
C ILE A 178 -4.58 -15.75 -6.41
N ILE A 179 -5.34 -15.31 -5.40
CA ILE A 179 -5.37 -15.98 -4.09
C ILE A 179 -5.87 -17.42 -4.23
N MET A 180 -6.97 -17.64 -4.93
CA MET A 180 -7.55 -18.97 -5.12
C MET A 180 -6.58 -19.90 -5.84
N THR A 181 -5.97 -19.43 -6.95
CA THR A 181 -5.00 -20.24 -7.71
C THR A 181 -3.75 -20.56 -6.87
N ALA A 182 -3.26 -19.59 -6.11
CA ALA A 182 -2.09 -19.77 -5.26
C ALA A 182 -2.35 -20.75 -4.11
N LEU A 183 -3.52 -20.65 -3.46
CA LEU A 183 -3.91 -21.56 -2.38
C LEU A 183 -4.23 -22.99 -2.85
N ASP A 184 -4.59 -23.16 -4.13
CA ASP A 184 -4.71 -24.51 -4.72
C ASP A 184 -3.34 -25.19 -4.85
N ILE A 185 -2.29 -24.42 -5.10
CA ILE A 185 -0.90 -24.90 -5.21
C ILE A 185 -0.24 -25.04 -3.83
N ASN A 186 -0.36 -24.02 -2.98
CA ASN A 186 0.26 -23.99 -1.65
C ASN A 186 -0.73 -23.46 -0.61
N LYS A 187 -1.23 -24.35 0.24
CA LYS A 187 -2.28 -24.05 1.24
C LYS A 187 -1.76 -23.32 2.47
N ASP A 188 -0.44 -23.32 2.68
CA ASP A 188 0.21 -22.77 3.88
C ASP A 188 0.64 -21.30 3.71
N LEU A 189 0.25 -20.66 2.61
CA LEU A 189 0.61 -19.27 2.32
C LEU A 189 -0.03 -18.29 3.28
N PHE A 190 0.77 -17.36 3.79
CA PHE A 190 0.25 -16.17 4.41
C PHE A 190 -0.23 -15.20 3.32
N ILE A 191 -1.51 -14.85 3.33
CA ILE A 191 -2.14 -14.07 2.26
C ILE A 191 -2.30 -12.61 2.69
N VAL A 192 -1.85 -11.70 1.83
CA VAL A 192 -2.14 -10.27 1.89
C VAL A 192 -2.83 -9.86 0.60
N ALA A 193 -3.99 -9.25 0.70
CA ALA A 193 -4.75 -8.79 -0.45
C ALA A 193 -5.02 -7.29 -0.39
N ARG A 194 -4.87 -6.62 -1.52
CA ARG A 194 -5.37 -5.26 -1.71
C ARG A 194 -6.85 -5.32 -2.10
N GLN A 195 -7.66 -4.54 -1.43
CA GLN A 195 -9.04 -4.26 -1.82
C GLN A 195 -9.11 -2.85 -2.41
N ASN A 196 -9.69 -2.71 -3.60
CA ASN A 196 -9.79 -1.44 -4.34
C ASN A 196 -11.18 -0.81 -4.23
N LEU A 197 -12.22 -1.62 -4.11
CA LEU A 197 -13.62 -1.18 -4.04
C LEU A 197 -14.16 -1.43 -2.64
N ASN A 198 -14.54 -0.36 -1.94
CA ASN A 198 -15.42 -0.45 -0.78
C ASN A 198 -16.88 -0.37 -1.28
N THR A 199 -17.42 -1.48 -1.75
CA THR A 199 -18.88 -1.62 -1.90
C THR A 199 -19.42 -2.01 -0.54
N ASN A 200 -19.93 -1.03 0.21
CA ASN A 200 -20.81 -1.27 1.33
C ASN A 200 -22.21 -1.60 0.81
#